data_deaf8d2fa1c697ab23d162a7b8cc35c2
#
_entry.id   deaf8d2fa1c697ab23d162a7b8cc35c2
#
_cell.length_a   1.000
_cell.length_b   1.000
_cell.length_c   1.000
_cell.angle_alpha   90.00
_cell.angle_beta   90.00
_cell.angle_gamma   90.00
#
_symmetry.space_group_name_H-M   'P 1'
#
loop_
_entity.id
_entity.type
_entity.pdbx_description
1 polymer ?
#
loop_
_entity_poly.entity_id
_entity_poly.type
_entity_poly.pdbx_seq_one_letter_code
_entity_poly.pdbx_strand_id
1 'polypeptide(L)'
;MFSLMRSGYAFPRVNDVYFSGNSYQVHATVTETEQPKWWERNAGPNMIDIHSTQEFLNALSEAGDRLVIVEFYGTWCASCRALFPKLCRTAEEHPDIVFLKVNFDENKPMSKNLNVKVLPYFHFYRGADRLLESFSCSLAKFQKIKDAIVLHNSDRCSLGPPKGVGELNLDNPSPPKKVAESSPT
;
A
#
# COMPACT_ATOMS: atom_id res chain seq x y z
N MET A 1 -43.31 -14.11 -49.66
CA MET A 1 -44.26 -14.18 -48.52
C MET A 1 -43.54 -14.81 -47.34
N PHE A 2 -42.92 -14.04 -46.49
CA PHE A 2 -42.37 -14.56 -45.23
C PHE A 2 -42.91 -13.65 -44.10
N SER A 3 -43.73 -14.28 -43.25
CA SER A 3 -44.39 -13.65 -42.12
C SER A 3 -43.43 -13.59 -40.92
N LEU A 4 -43.17 -12.39 -40.39
CA LEU A 4 -42.41 -12.13 -39.18
C LEU A 4 -43.32 -12.31 -37.98
N MET A 5 -43.09 -13.36 -37.19
CA MET A 5 -43.71 -13.52 -35.87
C MET A 5 -42.94 -12.67 -34.84
N ARG A 6 -43.60 -11.65 -34.30
CA ARG A 6 -43.15 -10.91 -33.09
C ARG A 6 -43.50 -11.75 -31.87
N SER A 7 -42.51 -12.19 -31.14
CA SER A 7 -42.66 -12.75 -29.80
C SER A 7 -42.73 -11.59 -28.78
N GLY A 8 -43.95 -11.39 -28.24
CA GLY A 8 -44.16 -10.45 -27.15
C GLY A 8 -43.92 -11.13 -25.81
N TYR A 9 -42.95 -10.67 -25.06
CA TYR A 9 -42.83 -11.04 -23.64
C TYR A 9 -43.79 -10.17 -22.83
N ALA A 10 -44.84 -10.79 -22.27
CA ALA A 10 -45.73 -10.18 -21.32
C ALA A 10 -45.14 -10.26 -19.92
N PHE A 11 -44.94 -9.10 -19.27
CA PHE A 11 -44.58 -9.03 -17.85
C PHE A 11 -45.84 -9.38 -17.01
N PRO A 12 -45.71 -10.21 -15.96
CA PRO A 12 -46.84 -10.46 -15.07
C PRO A 12 -47.15 -9.21 -14.24
N ARG A 13 -48.41 -8.82 -14.21
CA ARG A 13 -48.95 -7.80 -13.31
C ARG A 13 -48.89 -8.33 -11.88
N VAL A 14 -48.28 -7.58 -10.96
CA VAL A 14 -48.34 -7.82 -9.52
C VAL A 14 -49.78 -7.58 -9.06
N ASN A 15 -50.41 -8.63 -8.56
CA ASN A 15 -51.72 -8.54 -7.93
C ASN A 15 -51.61 -7.78 -6.61
N ASP A 16 -52.44 -6.76 -6.43
CA ASP A 16 -52.65 -6.08 -5.16
C ASP A 16 -53.21 -7.07 -4.14
N VAL A 17 -52.35 -7.42 -3.17
CA VAL A 17 -52.77 -8.17 -1.99
C VAL A 17 -53.13 -7.14 -0.91
N TYR A 18 -54.45 -6.94 -0.70
CA TYR A 18 -54.95 -6.21 0.48
C TYR A 18 -54.69 -7.05 1.73
N PHE A 19 -53.75 -6.60 2.58
CA PHE A 19 -53.61 -7.09 3.94
C PHE A 19 -54.29 -6.14 4.92
N SER A 20 -55.37 -6.60 5.50
CA SER A 20 -56.05 -5.99 6.63
C SER A 20 -55.26 -6.30 7.91
N GLY A 21 -54.83 -5.22 8.58
CA GLY A 21 -54.61 -5.09 10.01
C GLY A 21 -53.79 -6.14 10.74
N ASN A 22 -52.46 -5.91 10.84
CA ASN A 22 -51.72 -5.94 12.12
C ASN A 22 -50.30 -5.35 11.85
N SER A 23 -50.03 -4.19 12.42
CA SER A 23 -48.74 -3.53 12.28
C SER A 23 -47.70 -4.23 13.17
N TYR A 24 -47.06 -5.27 12.64
CA TYR A 24 -45.78 -5.70 13.17
C TYR A 24 -44.72 -4.78 12.58
N GLN A 25 -44.26 -3.81 13.36
CA GLN A 25 -43.00 -3.09 13.03
C GLN A 25 -41.88 -4.09 13.12
N VAL A 26 -41.51 -4.65 11.97
CA VAL A 26 -40.23 -5.35 11.83
C VAL A 26 -39.16 -4.28 11.86
N HIS A 27 -38.59 -4.04 13.05
CA HIS A 27 -37.33 -3.34 13.14
C HIS A 27 -36.27 -4.28 12.51
N ALA A 28 -36.05 -4.11 11.21
CA ALA A 28 -34.86 -4.61 10.60
C ALA A 28 -33.69 -3.86 11.24
N THR A 29 -33.06 -4.48 12.23
CA THR A 29 -31.72 -4.09 12.66
C THR A 29 -30.83 -4.33 11.46
N VAL A 30 -30.67 -3.29 10.63
CA VAL A 30 -29.57 -3.22 9.67
C VAL A 30 -28.33 -3.19 10.55
N THR A 31 -27.69 -4.35 10.74
CA THR A 31 -26.32 -4.37 11.20
C THR A 31 -25.54 -3.61 10.15
N GLU A 32 -25.22 -2.34 10.44
CA GLU A 32 -24.19 -1.61 9.69
C GLU A 32 -22.95 -2.48 9.75
N THR A 33 -22.70 -3.26 8.71
CA THR A 33 -21.39 -3.84 8.46
C THR A 33 -20.49 -2.63 8.17
N GLU A 34 -19.76 -2.18 9.18
CA GLU A 34 -18.80 -1.09 9.01
C GLU A 34 -17.91 -1.44 7.82
N GLN A 35 -18.01 -0.64 6.78
CA GLN A 35 -17.14 -0.79 5.60
C GLN A 35 -15.70 -0.68 6.06
N PRO A 36 -14.81 -1.63 5.70
CA PRO A 36 -13.42 -1.57 6.13
C PRO A 36 -12.81 -0.25 5.69
N LYS A 37 -12.05 0.36 6.58
CA LYS A 37 -11.37 1.61 6.31
C LYS A 37 -10.42 1.42 5.13
N TRP A 38 -10.18 2.47 4.36
CA TRP A 38 -9.41 2.36 3.10
C TRP A 38 -8.02 1.74 3.31
N TRP A 39 -7.40 1.97 4.46
CA TRP A 39 -6.07 1.44 4.81
C TRP A 39 -6.08 -0.01 5.30
N GLU A 40 -7.24 -0.54 5.67
CA GLU A 40 -7.44 -1.94 6.10
C GLU A 40 -7.65 -2.87 4.90
N ARG A 41 -7.77 -2.31 3.68
CA ARG A 41 -7.97 -3.09 2.47
C ARG A 41 -6.64 -3.55 1.92
N ASN A 42 -6.62 -4.78 1.41
CA ASN A 42 -5.51 -5.35 0.66
C ASN A 42 -6.02 -5.85 -0.70
N ALA A 43 -5.21 -5.64 -1.75
CA ALA A 43 -5.56 -6.03 -3.11
C ALA A 43 -5.34 -7.53 -3.38
N GLY A 44 -4.49 -8.18 -2.56
CA GLY A 44 -4.17 -9.58 -2.74
C GLY A 44 -3.06 -10.04 -1.78
N PRO A 45 -2.60 -11.28 -1.91
CA PRO A 45 -1.61 -11.88 -1.00
C PRO A 45 -0.22 -11.23 -1.11
N ASN A 46 0.04 -10.51 -2.19
CA ASN A 46 1.28 -9.76 -2.40
C ASN A 46 1.26 -8.34 -1.81
N MET A 47 0.17 -7.93 -1.16
CA MET A 47 0.06 -6.65 -0.44
C MET A 47 -0.02 -6.92 1.06
N ILE A 48 0.99 -6.47 1.80
CA ILE A 48 1.24 -6.85 3.20
C ILE A 48 1.29 -5.59 4.07
N ASP A 49 0.56 -5.60 5.19
CA ASP A 49 0.66 -4.56 6.20
C ASP A 49 1.87 -4.80 7.09
N ILE A 50 2.60 -3.73 7.42
CA ILE A 50 3.81 -3.76 8.25
C ILE A 50 3.58 -2.96 9.52
N HIS A 51 3.68 -3.64 10.66
CA HIS A 51 3.43 -3.03 11.98
C HIS A 51 4.72 -2.84 12.82
N SER A 52 5.84 -3.39 12.39
CA SER A 52 7.10 -3.25 13.10
C SER A 52 8.31 -3.24 12.16
N THR A 53 9.44 -2.71 12.68
CA THR A 53 10.73 -2.76 11.97
C THR A 53 11.16 -4.20 11.68
N GLN A 54 10.91 -5.13 12.61
CA GLN A 54 11.27 -6.53 12.41
C GLN A 54 10.46 -7.18 11.29
N GLU A 55 9.14 -6.93 11.23
CA GLU A 55 8.30 -7.40 10.12
C GLU A 55 8.77 -6.83 8.79
N PHE A 56 9.14 -5.55 8.76
CA PHE A 56 9.69 -4.91 7.56
C PHE A 56 10.94 -5.62 7.05
N LEU A 57 11.91 -5.88 7.94
CA LEU A 57 13.15 -6.57 7.58
C LEU A 57 12.91 -8.02 7.14
N ASN A 58 12.01 -8.73 7.84
CA ASN A 58 11.62 -10.08 7.46
C ASN A 58 10.97 -10.11 6.08
N ALA A 59 10.01 -9.21 5.81
CA ALA A 59 9.34 -9.13 4.52
C ALA A 59 10.31 -8.84 3.35
N LEU A 60 11.29 -7.97 3.56
CA LEU A 60 12.35 -7.72 2.57
C LEU A 60 13.22 -8.97 2.33
N SER A 61 13.58 -9.68 3.40
CA SER A 61 14.36 -10.91 3.31
C SER A 61 13.59 -12.04 2.59
N GLU A 62 12.32 -12.23 2.93
CA GLU A 62 11.43 -13.24 2.33
C GLU A 62 11.11 -12.94 0.86
N ALA A 63 11.14 -11.69 0.46
CA ALA A 63 10.96 -11.31 -0.92
C ALA A 63 12.06 -11.83 -1.85
N GLY A 64 13.29 -12.06 -1.32
CA GLY A 64 14.44 -12.50 -2.13
C GLY A 64 14.73 -11.52 -3.26
N ASP A 65 14.86 -12.01 -4.48
CA ASP A 65 15.16 -11.17 -5.65
C ASP A 65 13.95 -10.48 -6.27
N ARG A 66 12.76 -10.65 -5.69
CA ARG A 66 11.56 -9.94 -6.16
C ARG A 66 11.68 -8.44 -5.91
N LEU A 67 11.05 -7.66 -6.79
CA LEU A 67 10.87 -6.24 -6.54
C LEU A 67 9.92 -6.04 -5.36
N VAL A 68 10.31 -5.21 -4.42
CA VAL A 68 9.48 -4.80 -3.28
C VAL A 68 9.18 -3.30 -3.39
N ILE A 69 7.91 -2.95 -3.34
CA ILE A 69 7.44 -1.57 -3.35
C ILE A 69 6.84 -1.28 -1.98
N VAL A 70 7.42 -0.33 -1.27
CA VAL A 70 6.96 0.09 0.06
C VAL A 70 6.21 1.40 -0.06
N GLU A 71 4.95 1.44 0.37
CA GLU A 71 4.17 2.66 0.55
C GLU A 71 4.22 3.09 2.01
N PHE A 72 4.72 4.28 2.28
CA PHE A 72 4.55 4.96 3.58
C PHE A 72 3.33 5.84 3.50
N TYR A 73 2.35 5.59 4.36
CA TYR A 73 1.08 6.28 4.38
C TYR A 73 0.69 6.76 5.78
N GLY A 74 -0.30 7.65 5.87
CA GLY A 74 -0.97 8.02 7.10
C GLY A 74 -2.48 7.84 6.95
N THR A 75 -3.16 7.40 8.00
CA THR A 75 -4.63 7.19 7.96
C THR A 75 -5.40 8.46 7.66
N TRP A 76 -4.85 9.61 8.05
CA TRP A 76 -5.35 10.97 7.83
C TRP A 76 -4.93 11.59 6.48
N CYS A 77 -4.05 10.93 5.73
CA CYS A 77 -3.46 11.47 4.51
C CYS A 77 -4.42 11.36 3.32
N ALA A 78 -5.02 12.47 2.92
CA ALA A 78 -5.94 12.52 1.79
C ALA A 78 -5.30 12.11 0.45
N SER A 79 -4.03 12.48 0.22
CA SER A 79 -3.28 12.09 -0.98
C SER A 79 -3.02 10.59 -1.04
N CYS A 80 -2.74 9.95 0.11
CA CYS A 80 -2.57 8.51 0.22
C CYS A 80 -3.89 7.80 -0.11
N ARG A 81 -4.99 8.23 0.53
CA ARG A 81 -6.32 7.69 0.25
C ARG A 81 -6.71 7.79 -1.23
N ALA A 82 -6.44 8.92 -1.87
CA ALA A 82 -6.76 9.12 -3.27
C ALA A 82 -5.94 8.24 -4.22
N LEU A 83 -4.67 7.96 -3.87
CA LEU A 83 -3.76 7.13 -4.66
C LEU A 83 -4.05 5.63 -4.49
N PHE A 84 -4.45 5.20 -3.31
CA PHE A 84 -4.56 3.82 -2.88
C PHE A 84 -5.34 2.89 -3.85
N PRO A 85 -6.50 3.28 -4.44
CA PRO A 85 -7.20 2.42 -5.41
C PRO A 85 -6.38 2.08 -6.66
N LYS A 86 -5.51 3.00 -7.10
CA LYS A 86 -4.59 2.74 -8.21
C LYS A 86 -3.46 1.80 -7.79
N LEU A 87 -2.96 1.96 -6.56
CA LEU A 87 -1.93 1.07 -6.03
C LEU A 87 -2.46 -0.36 -5.88
N CYS A 88 -3.67 -0.55 -5.36
CA CYS A 88 -4.33 -1.86 -5.29
C CYS A 88 -4.42 -2.53 -6.67
N ARG A 89 -4.89 -1.79 -7.68
CA ARG A 89 -4.95 -2.31 -9.06
C ARG A 89 -3.57 -2.68 -9.60
N THR A 90 -2.56 -1.88 -9.31
CA THR A 90 -1.19 -2.19 -9.71
C THR A 90 -0.66 -3.44 -9.01
N ALA A 91 -1.02 -3.68 -7.75
CA ALA A 91 -0.66 -4.91 -7.05
C ALA A 91 -1.35 -6.15 -7.64
N GLU A 92 -2.62 -6.02 -8.06
CA GLU A 92 -3.35 -7.08 -8.77
C GLU A 92 -2.73 -7.39 -10.15
N GLU A 93 -2.28 -6.34 -10.86
CA GLU A 93 -1.62 -6.47 -12.18
C GLU A 93 -0.21 -7.09 -12.09
N HIS A 94 0.44 -7.05 -10.91
CA HIS A 94 1.82 -7.50 -10.68
C HIS A 94 1.92 -8.45 -9.48
N PRO A 95 1.44 -9.70 -9.56
CA PRO A 95 1.50 -10.67 -8.47
C PRO A 95 2.92 -11.11 -8.09
N ASP A 96 3.88 -10.91 -8.98
CA ASP A 96 5.31 -11.16 -8.80
C ASP A 96 6.02 -10.10 -7.93
N ILE A 97 5.42 -8.92 -7.79
CA ILE A 97 5.93 -7.81 -6.97
C ILE A 97 5.32 -7.88 -5.57
N VAL A 98 6.12 -7.61 -4.55
CA VAL A 98 5.65 -7.49 -3.17
C VAL A 98 5.36 -6.02 -2.86
N PHE A 99 4.17 -5.74 -2.33
CA PHE A 99 3.76 -4.41 -1.89
C PHE A 99 3.68 -4.40 -0.37
N LEU A 100 4.45 -3.53 0.28
CA LEU A 100 4.43 -3.35 1.73
C LEU A 100 3.74 -2.04 2.07
N LYS A 101 2.77 -2.07 2.97
CA LYS A 101 2.08 -0.89 3.48
C LYS A 101 2.62 -0.57 4.88
N VAL A 102 3.20 0.60 5.05
CA VAL A 102 3.79 1.06 6.32
C VAL A 102 3.02 2.28 6.80
N ASN A 103 2.30 2.13 7.90
CA ASN A 103 1.67 3.27 8.57
C ASN A 103 2.75 4.11 9.26
N PHE A 104 2.90 5.37 8.81
CA PHE A 104 3.90 6.30 9.33
C PHE A 104 3.75 6.55 10.82
N ASP A 105 2.51 6.67 11.32
CA ASP A 105 2.26 6.99 12.72
C ASP A 105 2.58 5.82 13.65
N GLU A 106 2.34 4.59 13.22
CA GLU A 106 2.69 3.38 13.97
C GLU A 106 4.21 3.11 13.94
N ASN A 107 4.85 3.43 12.82
CA ASN A 107 6.26 3.13 12.55
C ASN A 107 7.14 4.38 12.47
N LYS A 108 6.86 5.42 13.28
CA LYS A 108 7.59 6.71 13.27
C LYS A 108 9.11 6.60 13.33
N PRO A 109 9.70 5.80 14.25
CA PRO A 109 11.15 5.69 14.34
C PRO A 109 11.76 5.14 13.03
N MET A 110 11.21 4.04 12.52
CA MET A 110 11.64 3.42 11.27
C MET A 110 11.49 4.38 10.09
N SER A 111 10.32 5.01 9.93
CA SER A 111 10.05 5.93 8.83
C SER A 111 11.01 7.13 8.83
N LYS A 112 11.36 7.66 10.02
CA LYS A 112 12.36 8.74 10.14
C LYS A 112 13.76 8.27 9.75
N ASN A 113 14.18 7.10 10.19
CA ASN A 113 15.47 6.51 9.84
C ASN A 113 15.58 6.25 8.32
N LEU A 114 14.47 5.90 7.69
CA LEU A 114 14.36 5.74 6.24
C LEU A 114 14.17 7.07 5.48
N ASN A 115 14.33 8.22 6.16
CA ASN A 115 14.22 9.57 5.58
C ASN A 115 12.86 9.90 4.95
N VAL A 116 11.78 9.30 5.42
CA VAL A 116 10.41 9.62 4.99
C VAL A 116 9.98 10.94 5.63
N LYS A 117 9.86 12.00 4.82
CA LYS A 117 9.53 13.37 5.28
C LYS A 117 8.17 13.86 4.81
N VAL A 118 7.60 13.24 3.79
CA VAL A 118 6.33 13.61 3.18
C VAL A 118 5.54 12.36 2.85
N LEU A 119 4.21 12.44 2.76
CA LEU A 119 3.33 11.32 2.44
C LEU A 119 2.43 11.66 1.24
N PRO A 120 2.09 10.69 0.40
CA PRO A 120 2.65 9.33 0.36
C PRO A 120 4.09 9.31 -0.14
N TYR A 121 4.88 8.37 0.37
CA TYR A 121 6.27 8.17 -0.02
C TYR A 121 6.50 6.72 -0.39
N PHE A 122 7.34 6.46 -1.39
CA PHE A 122 7.60 5.14 -1.92
C PHE A 122 9.08 4.81 -1.89
N HIS A 123 9.39 3.57 -1.48
CA HIS A 123 10.69 2.96 -1.63
C HIS A 123 10.57 1.74 -2.54
N PHE A 124 11.59 1.52 -3.37
CA PHE A 124 11.73 0.36 -4.22
C PHE A 124 12.96 -0.41 -3.79
N TYR A 125 12.78 -1.68 -3.41
CA TYR A 125 13.87 -2.55 -2.97
C TYR A 125 13.99 -3.78 -3.86
N ARG A 126 15.18 -4.34 -3.89
CA ARG A 126 15.45 -5.69 -4.40
C ARG A 126 16.40 -6.38 -3.43
N GLY A 127 15.91 -7.44 -2.76
CA GLY A 127 16.61 -8.02 -1.62
C GLY A 127 16.52 -7.16 -0.35
N ALA A 128 17.11 -7.64 0.74
CA ALA A 128 16.96 -7.04 2.07
C ALA A 128 17.63 -5.66 2.22
N ASP A 129 18.71 -5.42 1.51
CA ASP A 129 19.65 -4.31 1.71
C ASP A 129 19.80 -3.38 0.50
N ARG A 130 19.12 -3.66 -0.60
CA ARG A 130 19.25 -2.88 -1.82
C ARG A 130 18.06 -1.96 -2.08
N LEU A 131 18.17 -0.72 -1.61
CA LEU A 131 17.27 0.36 -2.03
C LEU A 131 17.63 0.80 -3.46
N LEU A 132 16.69 0.65 -4.38
CA LEU A 132 16.84 0.99 -5.81
C LEU A 132 16.50 2.45 -6.06
N GLU A 133 15.34 2.88 -5.55
CA GLU A 133 14.82 4.23 -5.76
C GLU A 133 13.87 4.61 -4.60
N SER A 134 13.74 5.92 -4.34
CA SER A 134 12.77 6.43 -3.37
C SER A 134 12.27 7.80 -3.77
N PHE A 135 10.94 8.04 -3.63
CA PHE A 135 10.33 9.33 -3.95
C PHE A 135 8.94 9.49 -3.37
N SER A 136 8.50 10.74 -3.26
CA SER A 136 7.09 11.05 -3.00
C SER A 136 6.28 11.01 -4.30
N CYS A 137 5.04 10.50 -4.24
CA CYS A 137 4.19 10.38 -5.41
C CYS A 137 2.72 10.67 -5.06
N SER A 138 2.13 11.64 -5.71
CA SER A 138 0.68 11.90 -5.64
C SER A 138 -0.07 11.18 -6.77
N LEU A 139 -1.40 11.13 -6.67
CA LEU A 139 -2.25 10.52 -7.70
C LEU A 139 -1.96 11.07 -9.11
N ALA A 140 -1.71 12.40 -9.22
CA ALA A 140 -1.40 13.05 -10.51
C ALA A 140 -0.06 12.59 -11.11
N LYS A 141 0.88 12.12 -10.26
CA LYS A 141 2.21 11.66 -10.67
C LYS A 141 2.34 10.13 -10.64
N PHE A 142 1.22 9.39 -10.59
CA PHE A 142 1.21 7.92 -10.46
C PHE A 142 2.00 7.20 -11.56
N GLN A 143 2.12 7.84 -12.74
CA GLN A 143 2.93 7.29 -13.83
C GLN A 143 4.37 7.03 -13.40
N LYS A 144 4.92 7.83 -12.48
CA LYS A 144 6.28 7.62 -11.93
C LYS A 144 6.46 6.26 -11.26
N ILE A 145 5.41 5.76 -10.57
CA ILE A 145 5.44 4.40 -9.98
C ILE A 145 5.47 3.34 -11.08
N LYS A 146 4.66 3.50 -12.13
CA LYS A 146 4.65 2.56 -13.26
C LYS A 146 5.99 2.54 -13.99
N ASP A 147 6.58 3.70 -14.20
CA ASP A 147 7.90 3.82 -14.86
C ASP A 147 8.99 3.15 -14.01
N ALA A 148 8.95 3.33 -12.68
CA ALA A 148 9.86 2.66 -11.76
C ALA A 148 9.68 1.13 -11.76
N ILE A 149 8.43 0.64 -11.85
CA ILE A 149 8.15 -0.79 -12.00
C ILE A 149 8.80 -1.31 -13.29
N VAL A 150 8.56 -0.67 -14.43
CA VAL A 150 9.14 -1.07 -15.71
C VAL A 150 10.67 -1.08 -15.64
N LEU A 151 11.26 -0.07 -15.00
CA LEU A 151 12.72 0.06 -14.87
C LEU A 151 13.31 -1.04 -13.99
N HIS A 152 12.68 -1.33 -12.86
CA HIS A 152 13.24 -2.19 -11.82
C HIS A 152 12.72 -3.62 -11.85
N ASN A 153 11.62 -3.93 -12.51
CA ASN A 153 11.08 -5.30 -12.64
C ASN A 153 11.57 -6.04 -13.89
N SER A 154 12.39 -5.40 -14.73
CA SER A 154 12.99 -6.08 -15.88
C SER A 154 14.14 -6.97 -15.43
N ASP A 155 14.29 -8.15 -16.06
CA ASP A 155 15.40 -9.10 -15.88
C ASP A 155 16.76 -8.56 -16.38
N ARG A 156 17.06 -7.31 -16.07
CA ARG A 156 18.36 -6.75 -16.42
C ARG A 156 19.42 -7.39 -15.54
N CYS A 157 20.29 -8.18 -16.16
CA CYS A 157 21.57 -8.56 -15.62
C CYS A 157 22.21 -7.36 -14.88
N SER A 158 22.50 -7.56 -13.61
CA SER A 158 23.06 -6.56 -12.72
C SER A 158 24.41 -6.06 -13.27
N LEU A 159 24.41 -4.95 -13.98
CA LEU A 159 25.61 -4.23 -14.37
C LEU A 159 25.85 -3.08 -13.37
N GLY A 160 26.59 -3.37 -12.30
CA GLY A 160 27.11 -2.39 -11.35
C GLY A 160 27.20 -2.92 -9.93
N PRO A 161 28.25 -2.55 -9.18
CA PRO A 161 28.34 -2.90 -7.76
C PRO A 161 27.18 -2.24 -7.00
N PRO A 162 26.55 -2.92 -6.03
CA PRO A 162 25.49 -2.35 -5.21
C PRO A 162 26.04 -1.14 -4.46
N LYS A 163 25.34 -0.01 -4.55
CA LYS A 163 25.52 1.06 -3.57
C LYS A 163 24.90 0.55 -2.29
N GLY A 164 25.70 -0.05 -1.42
CA GLY A 164 25.26 -0.52 -0.12
C GLY A 164 24.61 0.64 0.64
N VAL A 165 23.40 0.41 1.14
CA VAL A 165 22.85 1.24 2.22
C VAL A 165 23.75 0.88 3.39
N GLY A 166 24.55 1.85 3.87
CA GLY A 166 25.37 1.65 5.06
C GLY A 166 24.49 1.07 6.16
N GLU A 167 25.07 0.14 6.89
CA GLU A 167 24.49 -0.58 8.00
C GLU A 167 23.43 0.24 8.73
N LEU A 168 22.17 -0.17 8.68
CA LEU A 168 21.10 0.42 9.47
C LEU A 168 21.36 0.08 10.93
N ASN A 169 22.26 0.85 11.57
CA ASN A 169 22.54 0.78 12.99
C ASN A 169 21.32 1.34 13.75
N LEU A 170 20.35 0.48 13.99
CA LEU A 170 19.06 0.85 14.62
C LEU A 170 19.19 1.02 16.15
N ASP A 171 20.34 0.72 16.78
CA ASP A 171 20.46 0.63 18.23
C ASP A 171 21.72 1.28 18.85
N ASN A 172 22.33 2.29 18.22
CA ASN A 172 23.49 2.92 18.86
C ASN A 172 23.26 4.42 19.10
N PRO A 173 23.02 4.85 20.37
CA PRO A 173 23.05 6.26 20.72
C PRO A 173 24.50 6.75 20.57
N SER A 174 24.70 7.78 19.76
CA SER A 174 26.01 8.42 19.55
C SER A 174 26.71 8.76 20.88
N PRO A 175 27.98 8.40 21.07
CA PRO A 175 28.71 8.80 22.28
C PRO A 175 28.88 10.32 22.32
N PRO A 176 28.84 10.94 23.49
CA PRO A 176 28.98 12.38 23.65
C PRO A 176 30.37 12.83 23.17
N LYS A 177 30.41 13.89 22.35
CA LYS A 177 31.63 14.55 21.91
C LYS A 177 32.40 15.03 23.13
N LYS A 178 33.60 14.49 23.32
CA LYS A 178 34.57 15.04 24.30
C LYS A 178 34.99 16.44 23.84
N VAL A 179 34.70 17.41 24.69
CA VAL A 179 35.22 18.77 24.56
C VAL A 179 36.70 18.67 24.85
N ALA A 180 37.53 19.05 23.90
CA ALA A 180 38.98 19.18 24.12
C ALA A 180 39.22 20.39 25.02
N GLU A 181 39.75 20.12 26.19
CA GLU A 181 40.22 21.09 27.15
C GLU A 181 41.57 21.63 26.63
N SER A 182 41.60 22.92 26.29
CA SER A 182 42.85 23.64 25.97
C SER A 182 43.48 24.13 27.25
N SER A 183 44.62 23.58 27.61
CA SER A 183 45.44 24.07 28.69
C SER A 183 46.17 25.38 28.28
N PRO A 184 46.29 26.35 29.17
CA PRO A 184 47.08 27.56 28.94
C PRO A 184 48.54 27.34 29.37
N THR A 185 49.45 27.92 28.61
CA THR A 185 50.82 28.29 29.05
C THR A 185 51.01 29.76 28.82
#